data_15fd39e9794e2a72c6432ea96a95795b
#
_entry.id   15fd39e9794e2a72c6432ea96a95795b
#
_cell.length_a   1.000
_cell.length_b   1.000
_cell.length_c   1.000
_cell.angle_alpha   90.00
_cell.angle_beta   90.00
_cell.angle_gamma   90.00
#
_symmetry.space_group_name_H-M   'P 1'
#
loop_
_entity.id
_entity.type
_entity.pdbx_description
1 polymer ?
#
loop_
_entity_poly.entity_id
_entity_poly.type
_entity_poly.pdbx_seq_one_letter_code
_entity_poly.pdbx_strand_id
1 'polypeptide(L)'
;MRARSLAAALLGVLAALAAAEAQEIRHEASAVNIEVPVRVFKDGRFVDGLTLADFEVLEDGRPQKIEAFYLVKKTIIERSEEPRAFAPRTARHFYLIFELGDYDARVLEALDYFVKSVLLPGDNLTLVTPLKTYRMKGELFGLVGRKNIYDQIAGLLRRDIGIGYSESREILAEMTDLARVIASDVRSRDAVAGTLDATLVEPVMTVPVESAFNAASIEVQLMNYSTLLDRLANLRVVDQAKLLGFAEHLKNQAGQKGVFFFYQRELLPKIDPRIVDELAAKYSQRPEITQSLETIFGLERRDLSVNVDLVTKAYADAAAAIHFLHITRPVERPEGIRMEERSEDIFAPFLEMARVTGGYAASTANVAEAMRTAVEASENYYLLYYTPAAYRPDGRFHDIAVRVRAQGATVSHRLGYIAD
;
A
#
# COMPACT_ATOMS: atom_id res chain seq x y z
N MET A 1 -30.42 -52.52 61.54
CA MET A 1 -30.95 -52.19 60.19
C MET A 1 -30.55 -50.81 59.64
N ARG A 2 -29.90 -49.93 60.42
CA ARG A 2 -29.51 -48.53 59.92
C ARG A 2 -28.17 -48.45 59.21
N ALA A 3 -27.25 -49.37 59.29
CA ALA A 3 -25.94 -49.32 58.68
C ALA A 3 -25.93 -49.77 57.18
N ARG A 4 -26.91 -50.58 56.75
CA ARG A 4 -27.01 -51.02 55.34
C ARG A 4 -27.59 -49.93 54.40
N SER A 5 -28.38 -49.02 54.90
CA SER A 5 -28.99 -47.95 54.10
C SER A 5 -28.04 -46.86 53.77
N LEU A 6 -27.03 -46.59 54.63
CA LEU A 6 -26.01 -45.58 54.40
C LEU A 6 -24.98 -45.99 53.33
N ALA A 7 -24.62 -47.31 53.29
CA ALA A 7 -23.68 -47.80 52.29
C ALA A 7 -24.28 -47.82 50.86
N ALA A 8 -25.58 -48.06 50.73
CA ALA A 8 -26.28 -48.06 49.44
C ALA A 8 -26.44 -46.61 48.89
N ALA A 9 -26.67 -45.65 49.79
CA ALA A 9 -26.76 -44.25 49.41
C ALA A 9 -25.39 -43.66 48.95
N LEU A 10 -24.30 -44.08 49.62
CA LEU A 10 -22.96 -43.64 49.25
C LEU A 10 -22.49 -44.20 47.91
N LEU A 11 -22.83 -45.48 47.59
CA LEU A 11 -22.55 -46.11 46.29
C LEU A 11 -23.37 -45.45 45.16
N GLY A 12 -24.60 -45.03 45.41
CA GLY A 12 -25.44 -44.33 44.44
C GLY A 12 -24.87 -42.91 44.07
N VAL A 13 -24.35 -42.21 45.06
CA VAL A 13 -23.74 -40.87 44.85
C VAL A 13 -22.38 -40.99 44.12
N LEU A 14 -21.56 -41.99 44.43
CA LEU A 14 -20.31 -42.26 43.69
C LEU A 14 -20.54 -42.68 42.23
N ALA A 15 -21.59 -43.47 41.96
CA ALA A 15 -21.97 -43.86 40.60
C ALA A 15 -22.51 -42.66 39.81
N ALA A 16 -23.23 -41.72 40.44
CA ALA A 16 -23.70 -40.50 39.80
C ALA A 16 -22.56 -39.47 39.51
N LEU A 17 -21.55 -39.41 40.38
CA LEU A 17 -20.36 -38.62 40.14
C LEU A 17 -19.47 -39.19 39.00
N ALA A 18 -19.31 -40.49 38.89
CA ALA A 18 -18.60 -41.15 37.80
C ALA A 18 -19.33 -41.01 36.44
N ALA A 19 -20.64 -40.91 36.41
CA ALA A 19 -21.44 -40.68 35.22
C ALA A 19 -21.40 -39.19 34.76
N ALA A 20 -21.10 -38.25 35.67
CA ALA A 20 -20.97 -36.85 35.33
C ALA A 20 -19.60 -36.50 34.71
N GLU A 21 -18.56 -37.33 34.91
CA GLU A 21 -17.25 -37.13 34.29
C GLU A 21 -17.13 -37.73 32.87
N ALA A 22 -18.10 -38.46 32.38
CA ALA A 22 -18.19 -38.96 31.01
C ALA A 22 -18.99 -37.99 30.10
N GLN A 23 -18.98 -36.71 30.39
CA GLN A 23 -19.36 -35.74 29.39
C GLN A 23 -18.20 -35.69 28.38
N GLU A 24 -18.32 -36.55 27.32
CA GLU A 24 -17.50 -36.36 26.11
C GLU A 24 -17.44 -34.88 25.81
N ILE A 25 -16.28 -34.28 26.00
CA ILE A 25 -15.93 -33.06 25.35
C ILE A 25 -15.96 -33.42 23.86
N ARG A 26 -17.13 -33.31 23.22
CA ARG A 26 -17.22 -33.21 21.78
C ARG A 26 -16.45 -31.91 21.47
N HIS A 27 -15.16 -32.07 21.19
CA HIS A 27 -14.50 -31.14 20.32
C HIS A 27 -15.31 -31.15 19.03
N GLU A 28 -16.28 -30.27 18.90
CA GLU A 28 -16.69 -29.85 17.58
C GLU A 28 -15.40 -29.26 16.99
N ALA A 29 -14.69 -30.11 16.26
CA ALA A 29 -13.66 -29.65 15.36
C ALA A 29 -14.39 -28.70 14.40
N SER A 30 -14.38 -27.42 14.71
CA SER A 30 -14.91 -26.42 13.79
C SER A 30 -14.07 -26.56 12.52
N ALA A 31 -14.67 -27.19 11.51
CA ALA A 31 -13.97 -27.38 10.24
C ALA A 31 -13.60 -26.00 9.71
N VAL A 32 -12.31 -25.71 9.71
CA VAL A 32 -11.79 -24.45 9.17
C VAL A 32 -11.99 -24.50 7.66
N ASN A 33 -12.82 -23.61 7.16
CA ASN A 33 -13.08 -23.50 5.73
C ASN A 33 -12.27 -22.35 5.17
N ILE A 34 -11.46 -22.65 4.17
CA ILE A 34 -10.66 -21.64 3.47
C ILE A 34 -11.45 -21.13 2.26
N GLU A 35 -11.65 -19.81 2.26
CA GLU A 35 -12.30 -19.09 1.17
C GLU A 35 -11.25 -18.57 0.20
N VAL A 36 -11.38 -18.91 -1.09
CA VAL A 36 -10.45 -18.50 -2.15
C VAL A 36 -11.22 -17.78 -3.25
N PRO A 37 -11.23 -16.45 -3.26
CA PRO A 37 -11.74 -15.68 -4.39
C PRO A 37 -10.78 -15.81 -5.57
N VAL A 38 -11.30 -16.27 -6.71
CA VAL A 38 -10.52 -16.52 -7.94
C VAL A 38 -11.10 -15.69 -9.08
N ARG A 39 -10.24 -15.00 -9.81
CA ARG A 39 -10.61 -14.24 -10.99
C ARG A 39 -9.87 -14.80 -12.19
N VAL A 40 -10.61 -15.04 -13.27
CA VAL A 40 -10.07 -15.63 -14.49
C VAL A 40 -10.35 -14.69 -15.65
N PHE A 41 -9.30 -14.24 -16.32
CA PHE A 41 -9.38 -13.34 -17.46
C PHE A 41 -8.79 -13.97 -18.71
N LYS A 42 -9.43 -13.72 -19.83
CA LYS A 42 -8.91 -14.01 -21.16
C LYS A 42 -9.09 -12.77 -22.04
N ASP A 43 -8.02 -12.34 -22.69
CA ASP A 43 -8.01 -11.13 -23.53
C ASP A 43 -8.59 -9.90 -22.80
N GLY A 44 -8.23 -9.76 -21.52
CA GLY A 44 -8.69 -8.67 -20.65
C GLY A 44 -10.14 -8.75 -20.19
N ARG A 45 -10.88 -9.80 -20.52
CA ARG A 45 -12.28 -10.00 -20.12
C ARG A 45 -12.42 -11.12 -19.11
N PHE A 46 -13.29 -10.93 -18.14
CA PHE A 46 -13.63 -11.97 -17.17
C PHE A 46 -14.30 -13.15 -17.88
N VAL A 47 -13.83 -14.35 -17.57
CA VAL A 47 -14.39 -15.62 -18.10
C VAL A 47 -15.44 -16.11 -17.13
N ASP A 48 -16.73 -16.04 -17.47
CA ASP A 48 -17.86 -16.38 -16.59
C ASP A 48 -18.48 -17.77 -16.83
N GLY A 49 -18.00 -18.48 -17.84
CA GLY A 49 -18.50 -19.79 -18.25
C GLY A 49 -17.91 -20.99 -17.52
N LEU A 50 -16.94 -20.80 -16.60
CA LEU A 50 -16.24 -21.91 -15.94
C LEU A 50 -17.12 -22.59 -14.89
N THR A 51 -16.94 -23.90 -14.73
CA THR A 51 -17.62 -24.76 -13.77
C THR A 51 -16.67 -25.24 -12.69
N LEU A 52 -17.16 -25.86 -11.62
CA LEU A 52 -16.33 -26.47 -10.57
C LEU A 52 -15.23 -27.39 -11.14
N ALA A 53 -15.56 -28.15 -12.21
CA ALA A 53 -14.64 -29.12 -12.83
C ALA A 53 -13.44 -28.46 -13.55
N ASP A 54 -13.52 -27.14 -13.81
CA ASP A 54 -12.44 -26.39 -14.46
C ASP A 54 -11.37 -25.93 -13.48
N PHE A 55 -11.58 -26.07 -12.16
CA PHE A 55 -10.68 -25.58 -11.13
C PHE A 55 -9.98 -26.71 -10.38
N GLU A 56 -8.71 -26.51 -10.09
CA GLU A 56 -7.91 -27.30 -9.16
C GLU A 56 -7.27 -26.35 -8.14
N VAL A 57 -7.51 -26.60 -6.84
CA VAL A 57 -6.90 -25.87 -5.73
C VAL A 57 -5.80 -26.73 -5.12
N LEU A 58 -4.63 -26.16 -4.93
CA LEU A 58 -3.51 -26.81 -4.23
C LEU A 58 -3.16 -25.97 -3.00
N GLU A 59 -2.92 -26.65 -1.87
CA GLU A 59 -2.35 -26.07 -0.66
C GLU A 59 -0.99 -26.73 -0.41
N ASP A 60 0.07 -25.93 -0.29
CA ASP A 60 1.47 -26.39 -0.19
C ASP A 60 1.81 -27.46 -1.25
N GLY A 61 1.30 -27.25 -2.47
CA GLY A 61 1.49 -28.15 -3.61
C GLY A 61 0.61 -29.43 -3.59
N ARG A 62 -0.25 -29.63 -2.58
CA ARG A 62 -1.14 -30.79 -2.46
C ARG A 62 -2.56 -30.45 -2.92
N PRO A 63 -3.17 -31.23 -3.82
CA PRO A 63 -4.53 -31.00 -4.26
C PRO A 63 -5.52 -31.03 -3.09
N GLN A 64 -6.43 -30.07 -3.07
CA GLN A 64 -7.50 -29.96 -2.09
C GLN A 64 -8.85 -30.19 -2.78
N LYS A 65 -9.78 -30.81 -2.07
CA LYS A 65 -11.14 -31.02 -2.57
C LYS A 65 -11.94 -29.73 -2.42
N ILE A 66 -12.40 -29.16 -3.53
CA ILE A 66 -13.31 -28.02 -3.51
C ILE A 66 -14.68 -28.52 -3.03
N GLU A 67 -15.20 -27.93 -1.96
CA GLU A 67 -16.47 -28.32 -1.32
C GLU A 67 -17.64 -27.44 -1.77
N ALA A 68 -17.37 -26.19 -2.19
CA ALA A 68 -18.37 -25.32 -2.78
C ALA A 68 -17.74 -24.37 -3.80
N PHE A 69 -18.54 -23.98 -4.76
CA PHE A 69 -18.18 -23.09 -5.86
C PHE A 69 -19.33 -22.12 -6.11
N TYR A 70 -19.00 -20.84 -6.20
CA TYR A 70 -19.96 -19.78 -6.52
C TYR A 70 -19.40 -18.89 -7.59
N LEU A 71 -20.23 -18.49 -8.57
CA LEU A 71 -19.97 -17.36 -9.44
C LEU A 71 -20.65 -16.15 -8.84
N VAL A 72 -19.85 -15.17 -8.42
CA VAL A 72 -20.34 -13.92 -7.84
C VAL A 72 -20.08 -12.79 -8.81
N LYS A 73 -21.12 -12.02 -9.11
CA LYS A 73 -21.05 -10.77 -9.88
C LYS A 73 -21.56 -9.62 -9.01
N LYS A 74 -20.66 -8.70 -8.68
CA LYS A 74 -20.90 -7.62 -7.71
C LYS A 74 -21.29 -8.20 -6.33
N THR A 75 -22.57 -8.15 -5.99
CA THR A 75 -23.13 -8.67 -4.73
C THR A 75 -24.04 -9.88 -4.94
N ILE A 76 -24.23 -10.33 -6.18
CA ILE A 76 -25.20 -11.34 -6.56
C ILE A 76 -24.48 -12.67 -6.83
N ILE A 77 -24.96 -13.73 -6.22
CA ILE A 77 -24.55 -15.09 -6.56
C ILE A 77 -25.36 -15.51 -7.79
N GLU A 78 -24.70 -15.57 -8.95
CA GLU A 78 -25.37 -15.95 -10.20
C GLU A 78 -25.45 -17.47 -10.38
N ARG A 79 -24.48 -18.19 -9.85
CA ARG A 79 -24.41 -19.65 -9.95
C ARG A 79 -23.75 -20.23 -8.72
N SER A 80 -24.26 -21.38 -8.26
CA SER A 80 -23.67 -22.17 -7.19
C SER A 80 -23.61 -23.64 -7.57
N GLU A 81 -22.53 -24.31 -7.21
CA GLU A 81 -22.35 -25.76 -7.27
C GLU A 81 -21.85 -26.19 -5.89
N GLU A 82 -22.75 -26.75 -5.09
CA GLU A 82 -22.50 -27.00 -3.67
C GLU A 82 -22.70 -28.47 -3.32
N PRO A 83 -21.63 -29.27 -3.19
CA PRO A 83 -21.71 -30.52 -2.46
C PRO A 83 -22.04 -30.31 -0.98
N ARG A 84 -21.68 -29.15 -0.41
CA ARG A 84 -22.01 -28.73 0.95
C ARG A 84 -22.40 -27.26 0.95
N ALA A 85 -23.50 -26.92 1.61
CA ALA A 85 -24.01 -25.55 1.67
C ALA A 85 -23.10 -24.66 2.53
N PHE A 86 -22.63 -23.58 1.92
CA PHE A 86 -21.96 -22.45 2.57
C PHE A 86 -22.83 -21.20 2.37
N ALA A 87 -22.71 -20.23 3.25
CA ALA A 87 -23.37 -18.95 3.12
C ALA A 87 -22.32 -17.86 2.80
N PRO A 88 -21.96 -17.64 1.52
CA PRO A 88 -20.96 -16.68 1.16
C PRO A 88 -21.42 -15.26 1.53
N ARG A 89 -20.51 -14.48 2.12
CA ARG A 89 -20.78 -13.10 2.52
C ARG A 89 -20.43 -12.17 1.37
N THR A 90 -21.45 -11.66 0.69
CA THR A 90 -21.30 -10.80 -0.50
C THR A 90 -21.30 -9.29 -0.16
N ALA A 91 -21.41 -8.91 1.12
CA ALA A 91 -21.28 -7.51 1.55
C ALA A 91 -19.93 -6.95 1.12
N ARG A 92 -19.93 -5.73 0.57
CA ARG A 92 -18.70 -5.11 0.06
C ARG A 92 -18.22 -4.00 1.00
N HIS A 93 -16.91 -3.99 1.24
CA HIS A 93 -16.20 -2.98 2.00
C HIS A 93 -15.11 -2.36 1.12
N PHE A 94 -15.25 -1.10 0.81
CA PHE A 94 -14.29 -0.35 0.03
C PHE A 94 -13.43 0.54 0.92
N TYR A 95 -12.13 0.51 0.67
CA TYR A 95 -11.15 1.38 1.31
C TYR A 95 -10.46 2.18 0.22
N LEU A 96 -10.66 3.49 0.21
CA LEU A 96 -9.94 4.41 -0.66
C LEU A 96 -8.88 5.12 0.17
N ILE A 97 -7.62 4.84 -0.11
CA ILE A 97 -6.46 5.37 0.62
C ILE A 97 -5.74 6.36 -0.29
N PHE A 98 -5.54 7.58 0.19
CA PHE A 98 -4.96 8.67 -0.59
C PHE A 98 -3.65 9.14 0.01
N GLU A 99 -2.53 8.71 -0.57
CA GLU A 99 -1.18 9.18 -0.29
C GLU A 99 -0.72 10.08 -1.44
N LEU A 100 -1.15 11.33 -1.38
CA LEU A 100 -0.95 12.32 -2.44
C LEU A 100 -0.23 13.54 -1.87
N GLY A 101 1.02 13.76 -2.27
CA GLY A 101 1.81 14.92 -1.84
C GLY A 101 1.17 16.27 -2.23
N ASP A 102 0.46 16.30 -3.37
CA ASP A 102 -0.33 17.43 -3.83
C ASP A 102 -1.72 17.00 -4.26
N TYR A 103 -2.66 17.95 -4.15
CA TYR A 103 -3.99 17.74 -4.67
C TYR A 103 -3.97 17.60 -6.21
N ASP A 104 -4.51 16.48 -6.70
CA ASP A 104 -4.53 16.14 -8.11
C ASP A 104 -5.99 15.98 -8.59
N ALA A 105 -6.41 16.85 -9.50
CA ALA A 105 -7.78 16.85 -10.02
C ALA A 105 -8.15 15.55 -10.77
N ARG A 106 -7.17 14.82 -11.32
CA ARG A 106 -7.38 13.53 -12.00
C ARG A 106 -7.94 12.46 -11.07
N VAL A 107 -7.67 12.56 -9.78
CA VAL A 107 -8.24 11.66 -8.74
C VAL A 107 -9.74 11.89 -8.60
N LEU A 108 -10.22 13.11 -8.83
CA LEU A 108 -11.66 13.40 -8.78
C LEU A 108 -12.45 12.71 -9.89
N GLU A 109 -11.86 12.51 -11.06
CA GLU A 109 -12.51 11.77 -12.15
C GLU A 109 -12.67 10.28 -11.78
N ALA A 110 -11.65 9.70 -11.15
CA ALA A 110 -11.71 8.35 -10.61
C ALA A 110 -12.77 8.22 -9.50
N LEU A 111 -12.83 9.20 -8.61
CA LEU A 111 -13.84 9.27 -7.55
C LEU A 111 -15.27 9.42 -8.11
N ASP A 112 -15.46 10.26 -9.12
CA ASP A 112 -16.77 10.45 -9.79
C ASP A 112 -17.25 9.13 -10.39
N TYR A 113 -16.41 8.43 -11.12
CA TYR A 113 -16.70 7.09 -11.63
C TYR A 113 -17.06 6.12 -10.50
N PHE A 114 -16.26 6.08 -9.42
CA PHE A 114 -16.50 5.19 -8.30
C PHE A 114 -17.85 5.43 -7.64
N VAL A 115 -18.15 6.68 -7.30
CA VAL A 115 -19.41 7.05 -6.63
C VAL A 115 -20.62 6.80 -7.52
N LYS A 116 -20.52 7.08 -8.83
CA LYS A 116 -21.65 6.96 -9.75
C LYS A 116 -21.90 5.54 -10.24
N SER A 117 -20.85 4.76 -10.49
CA SER A 117 -20.94 3.49 -11.21
C SER A 117 -20.65 2.26 -10.37
N VAL A 118 -19.84 2.38 -9.31
CA VAL A 118 -19.38 1.25 -8.52
C VAL A 118 -20.15 1.09 -7.22
N LEU A 119 -20.34 2.20 -6.50
CA LEU A 119 -20.94 2.20 -5.18
C LEU A 119 -22.44 1.86 -5.24
N LEU A 120 -22.85 0.85 -4.48
CA LEU A 120 -24.24 0.40 -4.38
C LEU A 120 -24.81 0.67 -2.97
N PRO A 121 -26.14 0.77 -2.83
CA PRO A 121 -26.76 0.72 -1.51
C PRO A 121 -26.37 -0.55 -0.75
N GLY A 122 -25.97 -0.42 0.50
CA GLY A 122 -25.48 -1.54 1.32
C GLY A 122 -23.95 -1.70 1.34
N ASP A 123 -23.21 -1.06 0.44
CA ASP A 123 -21.74 -1.03 0.49
C ASP A 123 -21.24 -0.20 1.67
N ASN A 124 -20.11 -0.56 2.23
CA ASN A 124 -19.41 0.25 3.22
C ASN A 124 -18.19 0.92 2.58
N LEU A 125 -18.02 2.21 2.83
CA LEU A 125 -16.91 2.98 2.30
C LEU A 125 -16.08 3.58 3.44
N THR A 126 -14.79 3.33 3.41
CA THR A 126 -13.80 3.97 4.28
C THR A 126 -12.84 4.78 3.42
N LEU A 127 -12.72 6.07 3.74
CA LEU A 127 -11.75 6.97 3.14
C LEU A 127 -10.62 7.18 4.13
N VAL A 128 -9.39 6.98 3.69
CA VAL A 128 -8.17 7.26 4.45
C VAL A 128 -7.45 8.40 3.75
N THR A 129 -7.31 9.50 4.46
CA THR A 129 -6.58 10.70 4.02
C THR A 129 -5.36 10.91 4.90
N PRO A 130 -4.41 11.78 4.53
CA PRO A 130 -3.25 12.10 5.37
C PRO A 130 -3.59 12.58 6.78
N LEU A 131 -4.79 13.15 6.97
CA LEU A 131 -5.22 13.68 8.27
C LEU A 131 -6.13 12.75 9.05
N LYS A 132 -7.08 12.09 8.37
CA LYS A 132 -8.20 11.38 9.04
C LYS A 132 -8.70 10.19 8.25
N THR A 133 -9.35 9.30 8.98
CA THR A 133 -10.15 8.21 8.41
C THR A 133 -11.63 8.53 8.56
N TYR A 134 -12.38 8.44 7.46
CA TYR A 134 -13.82 8.66 7.39
C TYR A 134 -14.53 7.38 7.03
N ARG A 135 -15.58 7.03 7.77
CA ARG A 135 -16.41 5.85 7.49
C ARG A 135 -17.81 6.28 7.07
N MET A 136 -18.26 5.77 5.95
CA MET A 136 -19.60 6.00 5.42
C MET A 136 -20.34 4.67 5.33
N LYS A 137 -21.49 4.59 6.00
CA LYS A 137 -22.32 3.37 6.01
C LYS A 137 -23.20 3.31 4.78
N GLY A 138 -23.41 2.12 4.23
CA GLY A 138 -24.14 1.86 3.01
C GLY A 138 -25.62 2.29 3.02
N GLU A 139 -26.22 2.36 4.19
CA GLU A 139 -27.60 2.87 4.35
C GLU A 139 -27.74 4.31 3.85
N LEU A 140 -26.68 5.11 4.02
CA LEU A 140 -26.68 6.52 3.56
C LEU A 140 -26.66 6.65 2.04
N PHE A 141 -26.11 5.68 1.30
CA PHE A 141 -26.00 5.76 -0.16
C PHE A 141 -27.33 5.63 -0.88
N GLY A 142 -28.34 5.10 -0.23
CA GLY A 142 -29.72 5.09 -0.73
C GLY A 142 -30.51 6.37 -0.41
N LEU A 143 -30.08 7.11 0.63
CA LEU A 143 -30.80 8.30 1.12
C LEU A 143 -30.20 9.60 0.58
N VAL A 144 -28.89 9.64 0.36
CA VAL A 144 -28.17 10.83 -0.10
C VAL A 144 -27.88 10.71 -1.60
N GLY A 145 -28.18 11.76 -2.36
CA GLY A 145 -27.90 11.76 -3.81
C GLY A 145 -26.40 11.61 -4.10
N ARG A 146 -26.04 10.81 -5.11
CA ARG A 146 -24.66 10.50 -5.49
C ARG A 146 -23.79 11.75 -5.70
N LYS A 147 -24.38 12.82 -6.24
CA LYS A 147 -23.69 14.11 -6.39
C LYS A 147 -23.24 14.70 -5.05
N ASN A 148 -24.11 14.65 -4.03
CA ASN A 148 -23.78 15.18 -2.72
C ASN A 148 -22.68 14.36 -2.04
N ILE A 149 -22.69 13.02 -2.21
CA ILE A 149 -21.64 12.13 -1.72
C ILE A 149 -20.31 12.50 -2.38
N TYR A 150 -20.30 12.65 -3.70
CA TYR A 150 -19.11 13.06 -4.45
C TYR A 150 -18.58 14.42 -3.99
N ASP A 151 -19.45 15.44 -3.89
CA ASP A 151 -19.06 16.80 -3.50
C ASP A 151 -18.46 16.83 -2.08
N GLN A 152 -19.03 16.04 -1.16
CA GLN A 152 -18.50 15.90 0.20
C GLN A 152 -17.11 15.26 0.20
N ILE A 153 -16.93 14.13 -0.49
CA ILE A 153 -15.64 13.43 -0.54
C ILE A 153 -14.59 14.31 -1.23
N ALA A 154 -14.92 14.95 -2.34
CA ALA A 154 -14.04 15.86 -3.06
C ALA A 154 -13.57 17.04 -2.18
N GLY A 155 -14.50 17.61 -1.39
CA GLY A 155 -14.19 18.67 -0.43
C GLY A 155 -13.25 18.20 0.69
N LEU A 156 -13.50 17.01 1.24
CA LEU A 156 -12.65 16.39 2.25
C LEU A 156 -11.23 16.14 1.71
N LEU A 157 -11.10 15.54 0.53
CA LEU A 157 -9.81 15.25 -0.07
C LEU A 157 -9.01 16.53 -0.33
N ARG A 158 -9.63 17.55 -0.93
CA ARG A 158 -8.94 18.83 -1.19
C ARG A 158 -8.39 19.45 0.08
N ARG A 159 -9.18 19.48 1.15
CA ARG A 159 -8.78 20.04 2.44
C ARG A 159 -7.66 19.21 3.09
N ASP A 160 -7.87 17.89 3.18
CA ASP A 160 -7.01 17.02 3.97
C ASP A 160 -5.65 16.80 3.30
N ILE A 161 -5.59 16.71 1.97
CA ILE A 161 -4.33 16.67 1.22
C ILE A 161 -3.62 18.02 1.34
N GLY A 162 -4.37 19.14 1.23
CA GLY A 162 -3.81 20.48 1.36
C GLY A 162 -3.12 20.71 2.70
N ILE A 163 -3.68 20.21 3.79
CA ILE A 163 -3.14 20.39 5.15
C ILE A 163 -2.12 19.29 5.48
N GLY A 164 -2.42 18.02 5.17
CA GLY A 164 -1.63 16.88 5.62
C GLY A 164 -0.20 16.84 5.08
N TYR A 165 0.01 17.38 3.90
CA TYR A 165 1.35 17.47 3.27
C TYR A 165 1.93 18.88 3.22
N SER A 166 1.39 19.85 3.98
CA SER A 166 1.91 21.22 3.99
C SER A 166 3.38 21.26 4.37
N GLU A 167 3.78 20.57 5.44
CA GLU A 167 5.17 20.54 5.88
C GLU A 167 6.11 19.92 4.83
N SER A 168 5.72 18.80 4.21
CA SER A 168 6.54 18.19 3.16
C SER A 168 6.70 19.10 1.96
N ARG A 169 5.65 19.82 1.55
CA ARG A 169 5.72 20.78 0.45
C ARG A 169 6.60 22.00 0.78
N GLU A 170 6.51 22.51 2.01
CA GLU A 170 7.37 23.60 2.47
C GLU A 170 8.84 23.17 2.45
N ILE A 171 9.16 21.98 2.97
CA ILE A 171 10.51 21.42 2.93
C ILE A 171 11.01 21.27 1.48
N LEU A 172 10.19 20.69 0.58
CA LEU A 172 10.57 20.51 -0.83
C LEU A 172 10.80 21.84 -1.55
N ALA A 173 9.99 22.86 -1.26
CA ALA A 173 10.17 24.20 -1.81
C ALA A 173 11.49 24.82 -1.30
N GLU A 174 11.75 24.79 0.01
CA GLU A 174 12.97 25.31 0.61
C GLU A 174 14.21 24.56 0.11
N MET A 175 14.16 23.22 -0.02
CA MET A 175 15.24 22.42 -0.62
C MET A 175 15.51 22.84 -2.08
N THR A 176 14.44 23.10 -2.84
CA THR A 176 14.57 23.56 -4.24
C THR A 176 15.27 24.92 -4.31
N ASP A 177 14.91 25.84 -3.44
CA ASP A 177 15.53 27.16 -3.39
C ASP A 177 16.99 27.10 -2.92
N LEU A 178 17.29 26.30 -1.88
CA LEU A 178 18.66 26.08 -1.44
C LEU A 178 19.53 25.42 -2.53
N ALA A 179 19.02 24.39 -3.19
CA ALA A 179 19.76 23.73 -4.28
C ALA A 179 20.05 24.69 -5.42
N ARG A 180 19.12 25.62 -5.73
CA ARG A 180 19.33 26.67 -6.73
C ARG A 180 20.41 27.69 -6.31
N VAL A 181 20.40 28.11 -5.04
CA VAL A 181 21.41 28.99 -4.47
C VAL A 181 22.78 28.32 -4.47
N ILE A 182 22.88 27.06 -4.03
CA ILE A 182 24.13 26.30 -4.07
C ILE A 182 24.67 26.18 -5.50
N ALA A 183 23.79 25.89 -6.47
CA ALA A 183 24.18 25.83 -7.88
C ALA A 183 24.68 27.18 -8.44
N SER A 184 24.14 28.30 -7.97
CA SER A 184 24.56 29.64 -8.40
C SER A 184 25.95 30.03 -7.90
N ASP A 185 26.39 29.49 -6.76
CA ASP A 185 27.73 29.74 -6.20
C ASP A 185 28.85 29.23 -7.14
N VAL A 186 28.62 28.11 -7.80
CA VAL A 186 29.56 27.56 -8.77
C VAL A 186 29.61 28.42 -10.07
N ARG A 187 28.45 28.79 -10.58
CA ARG A 187 28.31 29.52 -11.88
C ARG A 187 28.77 30.95 -11.88
N SER A 188 28.67 31.65 -10.76
CA SER A 188 29.06 33.07 -10.66
C SER A 188 30.54 33.30 -11.04
N ARG A 189 31.38 32.28 -10.96
CA ARG A 189 32.79 32.33 -11.29
C ARG A 189 33.07 32.25 -12.80
N ASP A 190 32.29 31.45 -13.52
CA ASP A 190 32.45 31.33 -14.98
C ASP A 190 32.07 32.62 -15.71
N ALA A 191 31.06 33.32 -15.17
CA ALA A 191 30.67 34.63 -15.72
C ALA A 191 31.73 35.74 -15.50
N VAL A 192 32.43 35.68 -14.35
CA VAL A 192 33.51 36.66 -14.05
C VAL A 192 34.81 36.30 -14.78
N ALA A 193 35.11 34.98 -14.93
CA ALA A 193 36.31 34.53 -15.65
C ALA A 193 36.23 34.82 -17.18
N GLY A 194 35.01 34.83 -17.74
CA GLY A 194 34.79 35.10 -19.17
C GLY A 194 34.77 36.58 -19.56
N THR A 195 34.72 37.51 -18.58
CA THR A 195 34.61 38.96 -18.85
C THR A 195 35.87 39.76 -18.55
N LEU A 196 36.88 39.18 -17.89
CA LEU A 196 38.14 39.88 -17.60
C LEU A 196 39.26 39.33 -18.50
N ASP A 197 39.73 40.17 -19.41
CA ASP A 197 40.96 39.94 -20.18
C ASP A 197 42.14 39.84 -19.21
N ALA A 198 42.70 38.62 -19.05
CA ALA A 198 43.79 38.33 -18.13
C ALA A 198 45.08 39.12 -18.35
N THR A 199 45.14 39.94 -19.41
CA THR A 199 46.30 40.76 -19.75
C THR A 199 46.29 42.14 -19.10
N LEU A 200 45.19 42.55 -18.43
CA LEU A 200 45.01 43.91 -17.91
C LEU A 200 45.03 44.03 -16.38
N VAL A 201 45.23 42.96 -15.64
CA VAL A 201 45.23 42.99 -14.16
C VAL A 201 46.48 42.32 -13.61
N GLU A 202 47.38 43.10 -13.00
CA GLU A 202 48.47 42.54 -12.19
C GLU A 202 47.88 41.80 -10.95
N PRO A 203 48.39 40.61 -10.61
CA PRO A 203 47.89 39.87 -9.46
C PRO A 203 48.34 40.56 -8.17
N VAL A 204 47.48 41.35 -7.58
CA VAL A 204 47.63 41.78 -6.19
C VAL A 204 47.35 40.56 -5.33
N MET A 205 48.40 40.06 -4.62
CA MET A 205 48.27 39.00 -3.63
C MET A 205 47.45 39.48 -2.43
N THR A 206 46.14 39.60 -2.61
CA THR A 206 45.18 39.69 -1.52
C THR A 206 44.54 38.31 -1.35
N VAL A 207 44.76 37.67 -0.21
CA VAL A 207 43.98 36.51 0.19
C VAL A 207 42.53 36.94 0.14
N PRO A 208 41.68 36.32 -0.69
CA PRO A 208 40.34 36.86 -0.90
C PRO A 208 39.51 36.63 0.37
N VAL A 209 39.28 37.69 1.14
CA VAL A 209 38.28 37.72 2.24
C VAL A 209 36.94 37.25 1.70
N GLU A 210 36.63 37.57 0.44
CA GLU A 210 35.48 37.07 -0.31
C GLU A 210 35.40 35.53 -0.39
N SER A 211 36.52 34.83 -0.60
CA SER A 211 36.53 33.37 -0.70
C SER A 211 36.24 32.66 0.65
N ALA A 212 36.67 33.30 1.76
CA ALA A 212 36.39 32.77 3.10
C ALA A 212 34.93 33.03 3.50
N PHE A 213 34.38 34.19 3.12
CA PHE A 213 32.97 34.51 3.38
C PHE A 213 32.02 33.65 2.54
N ASN A 214 32.33 33.45 1.26
CA ASN A 214 31.56 32.59 0.38
C ASN A 214 31.62 31.12 0.82
N ALA A 215 32.78 30.63 1.31
CA ALA A 215 32.90 29.25 1.84
C ALA A 215 32.07 29.07 3.10
N ALA A 216 32.04 30.01 4.03
CA ALA A 216 31.20 29.98 5.21
C ALA A 216 29.70 30.03 4.85
N SER A 217 29.33 30.79 3.80
CA SER A 217 27.96 30.83 3.30
C SER A 217 27.53 29.51 2.67
N ILE A 218 28.36 28.85 1.85
CA ILE A 218 28.04 27.58 1.22
C ILE A 218 27.95 26.43 2.25
N GLU A 219 28.81 26.43 3.26
CA GLU A 219 28.76 25.46 4.35
C GLU A 219 27.42 25.51 5.08
N VAL A 220 26.94 26.71 5.44
CA VAL A 220 25.62 26.89 6.08
C VAL A 220 24.49 26.42 5.17
N GLN A 221 24.56 26.69 3.87
CA GLN A 221 23.54 26.24 2.92
C GLN A 221 23.50 24.72 2.76
N LEU A 222 24.65 24.04 2.69
CA LEU A 222 24.74 22.59 2.65
C LEU A 222 24.24 21.96 3.95
N MET A 223 24.54 22.55 5.11
CA MET A 223 24.03 22.11 6.40
C MET A 223 22.51 22.26 6.48
N ASN A 224 21.96 23.37 6.04
CA ASN A 224 20.50 23.58 5.98
C ASN A 224 19.84 22.56 5.04
N TYR A 225 20.43 22.36 3.85
CA TYR A 225 19.93 21.36 2.90
C TYR A 225 19.92 19.94 3.50
N SER A 226 21.00 19.52 4.17
CA SER A 226 21.08 18.21 4.84
C SER A 226 20.06 18.08 5.96
N THR A 227 19.80 19.14 6.71
CA THR A 227 18.78 19.17 7.77
C THR A 227 17.37 18.99 7.20
N LEU A 228 17.05 19.68 6.11
CA LEU A 228 15.75 19.52 5.42
C LEU A 228 15.59 18.11 4.84
N LEU A 229 16.67 17.54 4.28
CA LEU A 229 16.69 16.19 3.76
C LEU A 229 16.40 15.16 4.85
N ASP A 230 17.02 15.30 6.04
CA ASP A 230 16.75 14.41 7.19
C ASP A 230 15.30 14.59 7.70
N ARG A 231 14.80 15.81 7.81
CA ARG A 231 13.40 16.07 8.18
C ARG A 231 12.44 15.41 7.19
N LEU A 232 12.68 15.57 5.88
CA LEU A 232 11.85 14.95 4.85
C LEU A 232 11.90 13.41 4.93
N ALA A 233 13.09 12.84 5.15
CA ALA A 233 13.24 11.40 5.32
C ALA A 233 12.43 10.87 6.52
N ASN A 234 12.41 11.60 7.63
CA ASN A 234 11.63 11.22 8.82
C ASN A 234 10.12 11.29 8.59
N LEU A 235 9.62 12.23 7.77
CA LEU A 235 8.20 12.30 7.39
C LEU A 235 7.77 11.15 6.47
N ARG A 236 8.71 10.51 5.75
CA ARG A 236 8.44 9.43 4.79
C ARG A 236 8.54 8.02 5.37
N VAL A 237 8.83 7.88 6.66
CA VAL A 237 8.96 6.55 7.28
C VAL A 237 7.64 5.78 7.17
N VAL A 238 7.68 4.65 6.46
CA VAL A 238 6.54 3.73 6.39
C VAL A 238 6.41 3.00 7.72
N ASP A 239 5.31 3.21 8.40
CA ASP A 239 5.01 2.54 9.67
C ASP A 239 4.53 1.10 9.40
N GLN A 240 5.47 0.15 9.44
CA GLN A 240 5.17 -1.26 9.24
C GLN A 240 4.12 -1.78 10.23
N ALA A 241 4.10 -1.30 11.47
CA ALA A 241 3.12 -1.73 12.47
C ALA A 241 1.70 -1.30 12.08
N LYS A 242 1.54 -0.11 11.50
CA LYS A 242 0.26 0.34 10.95
C LYS A 242 -0.17 -0.49 9.75
N LEU A 243 0.75 -0.86 8.85
CA LEU A 243 0.44 -1.75 7.73
C LEU A 243 -0.06 -3.11 8.22
N LEU A 244 0.63 -3.73 9.17
CA LEU A 244 0.23 -5.01 9.75
C LEU A 244 -1.10 -4.90 10.51
N GLY A 245 -1.31 -3.84 11.29
CA GLY A 245 -2.58 -3.57 11.97
C GLY A 245 -3.74 -3.37 11.00
N PHE A 246 -3.49 -2.79 9.83
CA PHE A 246 -4.52 -2.67 8.80
C PHE A 246 -4.82 -4.02 8.14
N ALA A 247 -3.81 -4.86 7.87
CA ALA A 247 -4.02 -6.22 7.37
C ALA A 247 -4.88 -7.05 8.35
N GLU A 248 -4.58 -6.97 9.65
CA GLU A 248 -5.37 -7.63 10.70
C GLU A 248 -6.81 -7.09 10.77
N HIS A 249 -7.00 -5.78 10.64
CA HIS A 249 -8.35 -5.20 10.53
C HIS A 249 -9.11 -5.77 9.32
N LEU A 250 -8.46 -5.89 8.16
CA LEU A 250 -9.06 -6.46 6.96
C LEU A 250 -9.37 -7.96 7.15
N LYS A 251 -8.48 -8.73 7.80
CA LYS A 251 -8.70 -10.14 8.12
C LYS A 251 -9.99 -10.34 8.93
N ASN A 252 -10.19 -9.52 9.94
CA ASN A 252 -11.35 -9.59 10.83
C ASN A 252 -12.64 -9.03 10.21
N GLN A 253 -12.56 -8.38 9.04
CA GLN A 253 -13.73 -7.85 8.34
C GLN A 253 -14.34 -8.92 7.45
N ALA A 254 -15.61 -9.25 7.71
CA ALA A 254 -16.33 -10.23 6.89
C ALA A 254 -16.78 -9.65 5.54
N GLY A 255 -16.83 -10.48 4.49
CA GLY A 255 -17.27 -10.09 3.15
C GLY A 255 -16.12 -9.68 2.24
N GLN A 256 -16.48 -9.09 1.11
CA GLN A 256 -15.51 -8.65 0.10
C GLN A 256 -14.84 -7.35 0.52
N LYS A 257 -13.53 -7.29 0.38
CA LYS A 257 -12.72 -6.12 0.73
C LYS A 257 -11.93 -5.67 -0.48
N GLY A 258 -12.27 -4.50 -1.01
CA GLY A 258 -11.54 -3.83 -2.08
C GLY A 258 -10.78 -2.62 -1.53
N VAL A 259 -9.46 -2.66 -1.58
CA VAL A 259 -8.61 -1.55 -1.15
C VAL A 259 -8.01 -0.90 -2.38
N PHE A 260 -8.27 0.39 -2.57
CA PHE A 260 -7.73 1.19 -3.66
C PHE A 260 -6.75 2.19 -3.06
N PHE A 261 -5.48 1.96 -3.33
CA PHE A 261 -4.39 2.76 -2.80
C PHE A 261 -3.90 3.72 -3.90
N PHE A 262 -4.24 4.99 -3.76
CA PHE A 262 -3.79 6.07 -4.63
C PHE A 262 -2.50 6.64 -4.08
N TYR A 263 -1.39 6.39 -4.77
CA TYR A 263 -0.09 6.87 -4.40
C TYR A 263 0.47 7.79 -5.49
N GLN A 264 0.80 9.00 -5.13
CA GLN A 264 1.35 9.97 -6.08
C GLN A 264 2.87 9.89 -6.13
N ARG A 265 3.42 9.89 -7.34
CA ARG A 265 4.86 9.94 -7.60
C ARG A 265 5.52 11.06 -6.81
N GLU A 266 6.52 10.72 -6.02
CA GLU A 266 7.32 11.66 -5.26
C GLU A 266 8.58 12.03 -6.04
N LEU A 267 8.83 13.33 -6.15
CA LEU A 267 10.02 13.89 -6.77
C LEU A 267 10.80 14.68 -5.73
N LEU A 268 12.07 14.35 -5.58
CA LEU A 268 12.99 15.02 -4.66
C LEU A 268 13.91 15.93 -5.45
N PRO A 269 14.01 17.23 -5.10
CA PRO A 269 15.01 18.12 -5.69
C PRO A 269 16.39 17.77 -5.14
N LYS A 270 17.30 17.32 -6.00
CA LYS A 270 18.70 17.08 -5.69
C LYS A 270 19.58 18.12 -6.36
N ILE A 271 20.70 18.43 -5.72
CA ILE A 271 21.76 19.22 -6.35
C ILE A 271 22.30 18.42 -7.54
N ASP A 272 22.42 19.04 -8.71
CA ASP A 272 22.95 18.36 -9.89
C ASP A 272 24.34 17.78 -9.58
N PRO A 273 24.63 16.50 -9.87
CA PRO A 273 25.92 15.89 -9.60
C PRO A 273 27.12 16.67 -10.15
N ARG A 274 26.97 17.34 -11.29
CA ARG A 274 28.02 18.20 -11.85
C ARG A 274 28.35 19.37 -10.92
N ILE A 275 27.32 19.99 -10.33
CA ILE A 275 27.50 21.07 -9.36
C ILE A 275 28.20 20.55 -8.11
N VAL A 276 27.87 19.32 -7.67
CA VAL A 276 28.54 18.67 -6.53
C VAL A 276 30.02 18.45 -6.81
N ASP A 277 30.37 17.93 -7.99
CA ASP A 277 31.77 17.72 -8.40
C ASP A 277 32.55 19.05 -8.48
N GLU A 278 31.93 20.09 -9.02
CA GLU A 278 32.52 21.44 -9.11
C GLU A 278 32.70 22.06 -7.71
N LEU A 279 31.73 21.90 -6.79
CA LEU A 279 31.88 22.31 -5.38
C LEU A 279 33.02 21.57 -4.68
N ALA A 280 33.10 20.24 -4.86
CA ALA A 280 34.17 19.43 -4.28
C ALA A 280 35.56 19.88 -4.79
N ALA A 281 35.67 20.18 -6.08
CA ALA A 281 36.90 20.69 -6.67
C ALA A 281 37.25 22.13 -6.17
N LYS A 282 36.24 23.01 -6.14
CA LYS A 282 36.40 24.41 -5.70
C LYS A 282 36.85 24.53 -4.25
N TYR A 283 36.27 23.70 -3.39
CA TYR A 283 36.48 23.72 -1.95
C TYR A 283 37.30 22.53 -1.44
N SER A 284 38.19 21.94 -2.28
CA SER A 284 39.00 20.76 -1.95
C SER A 284 39.92 20.96 -0.73
N GLN A 285 40.24 22.18 -0.36
CA GLN A 285 41.04 22.55 0.83
C GLN A 285 40.18 22.85 2.08
N ARG A 286 38.85 22.56 2.00
CA ARG A 286 37.87 22.83 3.07
C ARG A 286 37.20 21.52 3.49
N PRO A 287 37.78 20.82 4.49
CA PRO A 287 37.24 19.50 4.94
C PRO A 287 35.75 19.56 5.37
N GLU A 288 35.32 20.65 5.97
CA GLU A 288 33.96 20.90 6.46
C GLU A 288 32.93 20.86 5.33
N ILE A 289 33.25 21.36 4.14
CA ILE A 289 32.39 21.33 2.96
C ILE A 289 32.32 19.91 2.38
N THR A 290 33.47 19.25 2.26
CA THR A 290 33.53 17.85 1.81
C THR A 290 32.72 16.94 2.71
N GLN A 291 32.83 17.10 4.04
CA GLN A 291 32.07 16.35 5.02
C GLN A 291 30.55 16.60 4.90
N SER A 292 30.15 17.85 4.63
CA SER A 292 28.72 18.19 4.40
C SER A 292 28.17 17.50 3.16
N LEU A 293 28.93 17.47 2.06
CA LEU A 293 28.56 16.74 0.85
C LEU A 293 28.43 15.22 1.09
N GLU A 294 29.39 14.62 1.81
CA GLU A 294 29.32 13.21 2.21
C GLU A 294 28.10 12.90 3.07
N THR A 295 27.75 13.82 3.99
CA THR A 295 26.54 13.70 4.82
C THR A 295 25.27 13.69 3.96
N ILE A 296 25.17 14.59 2.99
CA ILE A 296 24.04 14.66 2.04
C ILE A 296 23.93 13.34 1.27
N PHE A 297 25.03 12.80 0.74
CA PHE A 297 25.04 11.52 0.04
C PHE A 297 24.62 10.35 0.95
N GLY A 298 25.03 10.35 2.22
CA GLY A 298 24.64 9.36 3.20
C GLY A 298 23.13 9.37 3.47
N LEU A 299 22.56 10.55 3.63
CA LEU A 299 21.10 10.72 3.83
C LEU A 299 20.29 10.34 2.58
N GLU A 300 20.81 10.64 1.39
CA GLU A 300 20.16 10.28 0.13
C GLU A 300 20.09 8.78 -0.14
N ARG A 301 20.96 7.98 0.44
CA ARG A 301 21.01 6.51 0.32
C ARG A 301 20.27 5.77 1.41
N ARG A 302 19.54 6.47 2.27
CA ARG A 302 18.83 5.87 3.39
C ARG A 302 17.64 5.07 2.88
N ASP A 303 17.72 3.72 3.00
CA ASP A 303 16.65 2.81 2.61
C ASP A 303 15.52 2.79 3.64
N LEU A 304 14.29 2.70 3.15
CA LEU A 304 13.12 2.40 3.98
C LEU A 304 13.09 0.90 4.25
N SER A 305 13.39 0.50 5.48
CA SER A 305 13.40 -0.91 5.86
C SER A 305 12.00 -1.41 6.23
N VAL A 306 11.20 -1.76 5.24
CA VAL A 306 9.96 -2.53 5.44
C VAL A 306 10.25 -4.01 5.19
N ASN A 307 9.83 -4.87 6.11
CA ASN A 307 9.88 -6.31 5.87
C ASN A 307 8.76 -6.70 4.89
N VAL A 308 9.08 -6.68 3.60
CA VAL A 308 8.13 -6.91 2.50
C VAL A 308 7.48 -8.28 2.62
N ASP A 309 8.25 -9.33 2.96
CA ASP A 309 7.73 -10.70 3.08
C ASP A 309 6.69 -10.83 4.20
N LEU A 310 6.94 -10.22 5.36
CA LEU A 310 6.00 -10.23 6.47
C LEU A 310 4.69 -9.49 6.12
N VAL A 311 4.82 -8.30 5.52
CA VAL A 311 3.67 -7.49 5.15
C VAL A 311 2.84 -8.17 4.06
N THR A 312 3.47 -8.70 3.03
CA THR A 312 2.77 -9.38 1.92
C THR A 312 2.01 -10.63 2.39
N LYS A 313 2.59 -11.44 3.30
CA LYS A 313 1.92 -12.59 3.90
C LYS A 313 0.69 -12.17 4.72
N ALA A 314 0.80 -11.12 5.53
CA ALA A 314 -0.32 -10.60 6.30
C ALA A 314 -1.49 -10.13 5.39
N TYR A 315 -1.18 -9.46 4.28
CA TYR A 315 -2.21 -9.02 3.35
C TYR A 315 -2.81 -10.17 2.52
N ALA A 316 -2.03 -11.18 2.15
CA ALA A 316 -2.56 -12.38 1.53
C ALA A 316 -3.55 -13.11 2.46
N ASP A 317 -3.23 -13.21 3.75
CA ASP A 317 -4.09 -13.79 4.78
C ASP A 317 -5.39 -13.00 4.98
N ALA A 318 -5.35 -11.68 4.85
CA ALA A 318 -6.52 -10.82 4.99
C ALA A 318 -7.63 -11.07 3.95
N ALA A 319 -7.37 -11.83 2.89
CA ALA A 319 -8.31 -12.12 1.78
C ALA A 319 -8.97 -10.84 1.21
N ALA A 320 -8.20 -9.76 1.09
CA ALA A 320 -8.60 -8.49 0.52
C ALA A 320 -7.96 -8.30 -0.87
N ALA A 321 -8.64 -7.68 -1.81
CA ALA A 321 -8.03 -7.27 -3.08
C ALA A 321 -7.40 -5.89 -2.90
N ILE A 322 -6.07 -5.81 -3.00
CA ILE A 322 -5.33 -4.54 -2.91
C ILE A 322 -5.02 -4.06 -4.31
N HIS A 323 -5.56 -2.90 -4.68
CA HIS A 323 -5.29 -2.24 -5.96
C HIS A 323 -4.35 -1.07 -5.71
N PHE A 324 -3.19 -1.09 -6.37
CA PHE A 324 -2.18 -0.05 -6.23
C PHE A 324 -2.14 0.84 -7.48
N LEU A 325 -2.57 2.08 -7.34
CA LEU A 325 -2.67 3.07 -8.40
C LEU A 325 -1.59 4.13 -8.22
N HIS A 326 -0.43 3.92 -8.86
CA HIS A 326 0.68 4.86 -8.83
C HIS A 326 0.45 5.99 -9.85
N ILE A 327 0.21 7.19 -9.36
CA ILE A 327 -0.12 8.37 -10.15
C ILE A 327 1.17 9.06 -10.58
N THR A 328 1.46 9.01 -11.88
CA THR A 328 2.65 9.66 -12.44
C THR A 328 2.47 11.17 -12.54
N ARG A 329 3.57 11.91 -12.33
CA ARG A 329 3.66 13.38 -12.51
C ARG A 329 4.76 13.69 -13.52
N PRO A 330 4.60 14.74 -14.34
CA PRO A 330 5.70 15.21 -15.16
C PRO A 330 6.88 15.65 -14.28
N VAL A 331 8.09 15.36 -14.74
CA VAL A 331 9.32 15.79 -14.06
C VAL A 331 9.63 17.21 -14.50
N GLU A 332 9.56 18.16 -13.59
CA GLU A 332 10.10 19.51 -13.79
C GLU A 332 11.63 19.43 -13.85
N ARG A 333 12.24 20.32 -14.62
CA ARG A 333 13.71 20.40 -14.75
C ARG A 333 14.19 21.78 -14.43
N PRO A 334 14.18 22.18 -13.15
CA PRO A 334 14.75 23.48 -12.76
C PRO A 334 16.24 23.50 -13.06
N GLU A 335 16.76 24.65 -13.39
CA GLU A 335 18.18 24.81 -13.71
C GLU A 335 19.05 24.55 -12.48
N GLY A 336 20.12 23.75 -12.63
CA GLY A 336 21.02 23.35 -11.54
C GLY A 336 20.46 22.32 -10.55
N ILE A 337 19.26 21.81 -10.80
CA ILE A 337 18.58 20.86 -9.93
C ILE A 337 18.18 19.61 -10.75
N ARG A 338 18.45 18.46 -10.21
CA ARG A 338 17.96 17.19 -10.72
C ARG A 338 16.76 16.75 -9.88
N MET A 339 15.58 16.64 -10.49
CA MET A 339 14.43 16.03 -9.85
C MET A 339 14.56 14.50 -9.96
N GLU A 340 14.71 13.82 -8.84
CA GLU A 340 14.85 12.38 -8.78
C GLU A 340 13.60 11.73 -8.17
N GLU A 341 13.13 10.62 -8.76
CA GLU A 341 12.01 9.88 -8.21
C GLU A 341 12.47 9.06 -7.00
N ARG A 342 11.72 9.19 -5.91
CA ARG A 342 11.95 8.46 -4.66
C ARG A 342 10.81 7.54 -4.26
N SER A 343 9.82 7.36 -5.11
CA SER A 343 8.72 6.45 -4.86
C SER A 343 9.05 4.98 -5.18
N GLU A 344 10.20 4.69 -5.79
CA GLU A 344 10.59 3.33 -6.18
C GLU A 344 10.73 2.38 -4.98
N ASP A 345 11.21 2.86 -3.84
CA ASP A 345 11.34 2.13 -2.58
C ASP A 345 9.99 1.71 -1.97
N ILE A 346 8.95 2.51 -2.23
CA ILE A 346 7.57 2.25 -1.80
C ILE A 346 6.81 1.48 -2.89
N PHE A 347 7.08 1.76 -4.15
CA PHE A 347 6.40 1.15 -5.28
C PHE A 347 6.53 -0.38 -5.30
N ALA A 348 7.74 -0.91 -5.11
CA ALA A 348 7.98 -2.35 -5.16
C ALA A 348 7.21 -3.15 -4.08
N PRO A 349 7.21 -2.77 -2.79
CA PRO A 349 6.40 -3.43 -1.77
C PRO A 349 4.91 -3.42 -2.06
N PHE A 350 4.34 -2.29 -2.49
CA PHE A 350 2.91 -2.18 -2.78
C PHE A 350 2.50 -2.91 -4.05
N LEU A 351 3.38 -2.96 -5.05
CA LEU A 351 3.20 -3.80 -6.24
C LEU A 351 3.11 -5.28 -5.85
N GLU A 352 4.00 -5.73 -4.96
CA GLU A 352 3.99 -7.10 -4.46
C GLU A 352 2.73 -7.39 -3.62
N MET A 353 2.29 -6.46 -2.76
CA MET A 353 1.03 -6.58 -2.04
C MET A 353 -0.16 -6.73 -2.99
N ALA A 354 -0.22 -5.95 -4.07
CA ALA A 354 -1.27 -6.10 -5.08
C ALA A 354 -1.23 -7.50 -5.72
N ARG A 355 -0.04 -7.98 -6.07
CA ARG A 355 0.15 -9.30 -6.68
C ARG A 355 -0.31 -10.44 -5.76
N VAL A 356 0.12 -10.45 -4.49
CA VAL A 356 -0.18 -11.55 -3.55
C VAL A 356 -1.65 -11.61 -3.10
N THR A 357 -2.37 -10.50 -3.24
CA THR A 357 -3.81 -10.40 -2.92
C THR A 357 -4.71 -10.60 -4.14
N GLY A 358 -4.12 -10.79 -5.31
CA GLY A 358 -4.87 -10.91 -6.55
C GLY A 358 -5.51 -9.60 -7.01
N GLY A 359 -4.96 -8.45 -6.59
CA GLY A 359 -5.40 -7.12 -7.01
C GLY A 359 -4.74 -6.64 -8.30
N TYR A 360 -4.96 -5.37 -8.62
CA TYR A 360 -4.45 -4.70 -9.82
C TYR A 360 -3.43 -3.64 -9.43
N ALA A 361 -2.37 -3.51 -10.21
CA ALA A 361 -1.39 -2.44 -10.04
C ALA A 361 -1.08 -1.76 -11.36
N ALA A 362 -1.01 -0.43 -11.35
CA ALA A 362 -0.67 0.37 -12.51
C ALA A 362 0.09 1.64 -12.13
N SER A 363 1.07 2.00 -12.98
CA SER A 363 1.67 3.33 -12.99
C SER A 363 1.04 4.12 -14.13
N THR A 364 0.33 5.21 -13.84
CA THR A 364 -0.54 5.86 -14.81
C THR A 364 -0.64 7.37 -14.66
N ALA A 365 -0.86 8.06 -15.76
CA ALA A 365 -1.34 9.45 -15.80
C ALA A 365 -2.87 9.52 -15.88
N ASN A 366 -3.55 8.43 -16.29
CA ASN A 366 -5.01 8.35 -16.37
C ASN A 366 -5.57 7.57 -15.17
N VAL A 367 -5.81 8.28 -14.08
CA VAL A 367 -6.26 7.70 -12.79
C VAL A 367 -7.66 7.09 -12.91
N ALA A 368 -8.54 7.72 -13.69
CA ALA A 368 -9.91 7.25 -13.87
C ALA A 368 -9.96 5.89 -14.61
N GLU A 369 -9.14 5.72 -15.64
CA GLU A 369 -9.04 4.45 -16.36
C GLU A 369 -8.43 3.35 -15.51
N ALA A 370 -7.35 3.67 -14.75
CA ALA A 370 -6.76 2.72 -13.82
C ALA A 370 -7.76 2.27 -12.74
N MET A 371 -8.55 3.20 -12.20
CA MET A 371 -9.63 2.87 -11.25
C MET A 371 -10.69 1.97 -11.90
N ARG A 372 -11.10 2.25 -13.13
CA ARG A 372 -12.06 1.41 -13.87
C ARG A 372 -11.54 -0.01 -14.03
N THR A 373 -10.31 -0.16 -14.51
CA THR A 373 -9.68 -1.47 -14.67
C THR A 373 -9.56 -2.22 -13.35
N ALA A 374 -9.19 -1.54 -12.27
CA ALA A 374 -9.10 -2.15 -10.93
C ALA A 374 -10.46 -2.64 -10.43
N VAL A 375 -11.52 -1.87 -10.66
CA VAL A 375 -12.89 -2.25 -10.31
C VAL A 375 -13.34 -3.46 -11.14
N GLU A 376 -13.19 -3.41 -12.46
CA GLU A 376 -13.54 -4.51 -13.36
C GLU A 376 -12.79 -5.80 -13.02
N ALA A 377 -11.51 -5.66 -12.61
CA ALA A 377 -10.70 -6.78 -12.16
C ALA A 377 -11.20 -7.40 -10.84
N SER A 378 -12.05 -6.73 -10.07
CA SER A 378 -12.48 -7.19 -8.74
C SER A 378 -13.99 -7.43 -8.60
N GLU A 379 -14.83 -6.90 -9.48
CA GLU A 379 -16.29 -7.01 -9.35
C GLU A 379 -16.85 -8.41 -9.57
N ASN A 380 -16.19 -9.19 -10.44
CA ASN A 380 -16.63 -10.53 -10.81
C ASN A 380 -15.55 -11.55 -10.41
N TYR A 381 -15.96 -12.62 -9.75
CA TYR A 381 -15.03 -13.65 -9.28
C TYR A 381 -15.75 -14.96 -9.02
N TYR A 382 -14.97 -16.03 -9.02
CA TYR A 382 -15.36 -17.33 -8.50
C TYR A 382 -14.96 -17.40 -7.04
N LEU A 383 -15.83 -17.92 -6.20
CA LEU A 383 -15.56 -18.15 -4.80
C LEU A 383 -15.52 -19.65 -4.55
N LEU A 384 -14.34 -20.13 -4.23
CA LEU A 384 -14.09 -21.53 -3.94
C LEU A 384 -13.94 -21.71 -2.43
N TYR A 385 -14.50 -22.81 -1.92
CA TYR A 385 -14.31 -23.22 -0.53
C TYR A 385 -13.70 -24.62 -0.48
N TYR A 386 -12.73 -24.80 0.38
CA TYR A 386 -12.19 -26.10 0.72
C TYR A 386 -11.86 -26.18 2.21
N THR A 387 -11.88 -27.40 2.76
CA THR A 387 -11.42 -27.69 4.11
C THR A 387 -10.05 -28.33 3.99
N PRO A 388 -8.97 -27.74 4.57
CA PRO A 388 -7.64 -28.34 4.51
C PRO A 388 -7.63 -29.75 5.08
N ALA A 389 -7.09 -30.71 4.32
CA ALA A 389 -7.05 -32.11 4.72
C ALA A 389 -6.22 -32.39 6.00
N ALA A 390 -5.29 -31.49 6.33
CA ALA A 390 -4.38 -31.60 7.46
C ALA A 390 -4.19 -30.26 8.18
N TYR A 391 -5.30 -29.53 8.44
CA TYR A 391 -5.23 -28.26 9.14
C TYR A 391 -4.57 -28.37 10.51
N ARG A 392 -3.62 -27.50 10.78
CA ARG A 392 -2.99 -27.34 12.09
C ARG A 392 -2.82 -25.86 12.37
N PRO A 393 -3.32 -25.35 13.50
CA PRO A 393 -3.09 -23.95 13.90
C PRO A 393 -1.63 -23.80 14.39
N ASP A 394 -0.69 -23.72 13.44
CA ASP A 394 0.75 -23.65 13.71
C ASP A 394 1.35 -22.26 13.50
N GLY A 395 0.53 -21.27 13.18
CA GLY A 395 0.93 -19.89 12.91
C GLY A 395 1.75 -19.72 11.63
N ARG A 396 1.81 -20.76 10.76
CA ARG A 396 2.58 -20.70 9.51
C ARG A 396 1.73 -20.23 8.35
N PHE A 397 2.42 -19.66 7.39
CA PHE A 397 1.80 -19.32 6.11
C PHE A 397 1.72 -20.56 5.22
N HIS A 398 0.53 -20.86 4.74
CA HIS A 398 0.24 -21.95 3.80
C HIS A 398 -0.03 -21.38 2.41
N ASP A 399 0.74 -21.86 1.43
CA ASP A 399 0.62 -21.40 0.05
C ASP A 399 -0.62 -21.98 -0.64
N ILE A 400 -1.38 -21.14 -1.34
CA ILE A 400 -2.49 -21.52 -2.18
C ILE A 400 -2.11 -21.31 -3.65
N ALA A 401 -2.32 -22.34 -4.47
CA ALA A 401 -2.24 -22.22 -5.92
C ALA A 401 -3.56 -22.67 -6.54
N VAL A 402 -4.05 -21.92 -7.52
CA VAL A 402 -5.25 -22.28 -8.29
C VAL A 402 -4.88 -22.47 -9.75
N ARG A 403 -5.22 -23.63 -10.29
CA ARG A 403 -5.10 -23.95 -11.71
C ARG A 403 -6.48 -23.98 -12.36
N VAL A 404 -6.55 -23.48 -13.60
CA VAL A 404 -7.81 -23.42 -14.34
C VAL A 404 -7.62 -24.06 -15.72
N ARG A 405 -8.60 -24.86 -16.16
CA ARG A 405 -8.60 -25.52 -17.47
C ARG A 405 -9.02 -24.58 -18.61
N ALA A 406 -8.57 -23.34 -18.60
CA ALA A 406 -8.84 -22.35 -19.65
C ALA A 406 -7.52 -21.96 -20.32
N GLN A 407 -7.29 -22.43 -21.56
CA GLN A 407 -6.06 -22.10 -22.30
C GLN A 407 -5.93 -20.59 -22.54
N GLY A 408 -4.75 -20.04 -22.24
CA GLY A 408 -4.45 -18.62 -22.42
C GLY A 408 -5.14 -17.68 -21.43
N ALA A 409 -5.77 -18.22 -20.37
CA ALA A 409 -6.34 -17.40 -19.32
C ALA A 409 -5.29 -17.02 -18.27
N THR A 410 -5.42 -15.79 -17.74
CA THR A 410 -4.71 -15.31 -16.55
C THR A 410 -5.57 -15.55 -15.33
N VAL A 411 -4.99 -16.15 -14.29
CA VAL A 411 -5.68 -16.44 -13.03
C VAL A 411 -5.11 -15.57 -11.93
N SER A 412 -5.99 -14.90 -11.20
CA SER A 412 -5.65 -14.07 -10.04
C SER A 412 -6.41 -14.58 -8.81
N HIS A 413 -5.69 -14.82 -7.72
CA HIS A 413 -6.23 -15.28 -6.44
C HIS A 413 -5.29 -14.85 -5.30
N ARG A 414 -5.73 -14.96 -4.05
CA ARG A 414 -4.80 -14.78 -2.92
C ARG A 414 -3.80 -15.93 -2.86
N LEU A 415 -2.55 -15.63 -2.50
CA LEU A 415 -1.48 -16.63 -2.53
C LEU A 415 -1.42 -17.54 -1.31
N GLY A 416 -2.15 -17.27 -0.24
CA GLY A 416 -2.13 -18.11 0.95
C GLY A 416 -2.90 -17.55 2.14
N TYR A 417 -2.72 -18.20 3.28
CA TYR A 417 -3.29 -17.80 4.57
C TYR A 417 -2.36 -18.23 5.72
N ILE A 418 -2.53 -17.60 6.88
CA ILE A 418 -1.85 -18.01 8.12
C ILE A 418 -2.81 -18.91 8.91
N ALA A 419 -2.34 -20.09 9.29
CA ALA A 419 -3.14 -21.04 10.08
C ALA A 419 -3.10 -20.67 11.57
N ASP A 420 -4.18 -20.04 12.08
CA ASP A 420 -4.33 -19.56 13.46
C ASP A 420 -5.26 -20.49 14.26
#